data_a0b6a352d89917d0484a151dcaef6263
#
_entry.id   a0b6a352d89917d0484a151dcaef6263
#
_cell.length_a   1.000
_cell.length_b   1.000
_cell.length_c   1.000
_cell.angle_alpha   90.00
_cell.angle_beta   90.00
_cell.angle_gamma   90.00
#
_symmetry.space_group_name_H-M   'P 1'
#
loop_
_entity.id
_entity.type
_entity.pdbx_description
1 polymer ?
#
loop_
_entity_poly.entity_id
_entity_poly.type
_entity_poly.pdbx_seq_one_letter_code
_entity_poly.pdbx_strand_id
1 'polypeptide(L)'
;MRRRDFLPLVAGSAALPACTRVGTGSGSGERHSWTIPHVLRYSDLQDPVGLNPVIAAHAITSWLAQLWAAWLFRYDENYNAIPELATVVPTQENGLVSKDGKRIVYKLREAVWSDGVPFTSKDVAFSVALIMDPRTNVTSRDGWDKIVRVETPDDRTAIFHMKEIYAGFLPSFFTTGGANPCILPEHIVRGQDPNRGAYNQKPVGIGPFVIDSWLRGQGVTFKANPRYWKGLPKLQRVEYKIIPNADTLITQLKSHELDLWVQMNPNYLPQVEGIPGTRIVRQRSVYWRHFDCNCSHPALAEIPVRQALNYAIDRETIIAKALHGVGAVNWSTFTSNSYAYDPHVKQYPFDLAKANALLDGAGWKLGSDGVRAKNGTRLHLDFALISGDPAWQQIVELTRSTWQQIGVTFDTKTYLSSLYFAQIQEGGIINSGKYDVCAFSWGNTPVPQDAINLYCSDEIPPKGQNSLRYVNPEVDAALHATSKTLDRAVQVPQFWKAQQIIADECPTFPIVQNVDLMPINVDLKNFRPSPVSGPFDFMMDTDI
;
A
#
# COMPACT_ATOMS: atom_id res chain seq x y z
N MET A 1 59.29 42.89 -53.04
CA MET A 1 59.83 42.46 -54.36
C MET A 1 59.29 41.08 -54.70
N ARG A 2 58.64 40.99 -55.89
CA ARG A 2 58.32 39.82 -56.72
C ARG A 2 57.44 38.71 -56.17
N ARG A 3 56.23 38.64 -56.63
CA ARG A 3 55.59 38.02 -57.83
C ARG A 3 55.29 36.53 -57.55
N ARG A 4 53.97 36.17 -57.46
CA ARG A 4 53.09 35.60 -58.51
C ARG A 4 53.53 34.21 -58.95
N ASP A 5 52.59 33.26 -58.71
CA ASP A 5 51.99 32.60 -59.89
C ASP A 5 50.69 31.89 -59.51
N PHE A 6 49.80 31.86 -60.44
CA PHE A 6 48.41 31.52 -60.47
C PHE A 6 48.15 30.07 -60.96
N LEU A 7 47.01 29.50 -60.58
CA LEU A 7 46.15 28.58 -61.32
C LEU A 7 46.20 27.07 -60.94
N PRO A 8 45.11 26.29 -61.17
CA PRO A 8 43.70 26.64 -61.38
C PRO A 8 42.70 25.88 -60.54
N LEU A 9 41.44 26.35 -60.58
CA LEU A 9 40.20 25.77 -60.09
C LEU A 9 39.95 24.36 -60.65
N VAL A 10 39.61 23.43 -59.79
CA VAL A 10 38.76 22.25 -60.13
C VAL A 10 37.55 22.27 -59.25
N ALA A 11 36.40 22.48 -59.87
CA ALA A 11 35.07 22.38 -59.20
C ALA A 11 34.76 20.91 -58.92
N GLY A 12 34.77 20.55 -57.65
CA GLY A 12 34.23 19.29 -57.14
C GLY A 12 32.89 19.54 -56.43
N SER A 13 31.83 19.13 -57.06
CA SER A 13 30.48 19.19 -56.51
C SER A 13 30.36 18.32 -55.20
N ALA A 14 30.40 18.95 -54.05
CA ALA A 14 30.08 18.28 -52.81
C ALA A 14 28.56 18.19 -52.69
N ALA A 15 28.01 17.00 -52.86
CA ALA A 15 26.64 16.66 -52.52
C ALA A 15 26.48 16.74 -51.01
N LEU A 16 25.62 17.64 -50.54
CA LEU A 16 25.11 17.68 -49.16
C LEU A 16 24.31 16.40 -48.89
N PRO A 17 24.57 15.68 -47.82
CA PRO A 17 23.68 14.61 -47.42
C PRO A 17 22.34 15.20 -46.99
N ALA A 18 21.28 14.71 -47.61
CA ALA A 18 19.89 15.04 -47.31
C ALA A 18 19.58 14.76 -45.85
N CYS A 19 18.88 15.70 -45.21
CA CYS A 19 18.22 15.49 -43.94
C CYS A 19 17.36 14.22 -44.01
N THR A 20 17.78 13.18 -43.34
CA THR A 20 16.94 12.00 -43.11
C THR A 20 15.75 12.44 -42.29
N ARG A 21 14.57 12.34 -42.86
CA ARG A 21 13.29 12.42 -42.16
C ARG A 21 13.34 11.50 -40.96
N VAL A 22 13.04 12.05 -39.79
CA VAL A 22 12.65 11.24 -38.62
C VAL A 22 11.41 10.48 -39.04
N GLY A 23 11.57 9.22 -39.35
CA GLY A 23 10.47 8.32 -39.61
C GLY A 23 9.67 8.11 -38.34
N THR A 24 8.40 8.41 -38.38
CA THR A 24 7.40 7.85 -37.46
C THR A 24 7.26 6.36 -37.75
N GLY A 25 8.26 5.57 -37.37
CA GLY A 25 8.24 4.12 -37.48
C GLY A 25 7.59 3.55 -36.22
N SER A 26 6.47 2.86 -36.39
CA SER A 26 5.96 1.86 -35.47
C SER A 26 7.07 0.81 -35.25
N GLY A 27 7.74 0.89 -34.09
CA GLY A 27 9.02 0.23 -33.85
C GLY A 27 8.93 -1.27 -33.77
N SER A 28 9.71 -1.90 -34.55
CA SER A 28 10.32 -3.20 -34.27
C SER A 28 11.18 -3.10 -33.01
N GLY A 29 10.94 -3.98 -32.06
CA GLY A 29 11.49 -4.22 -30.74
C GLY A 29 12.96 -4.03 -30.40
N GLU A 30 13.64 -3.00 -30.88
CA GLU A 30 14.99 -2.66 -30.45
C GLU A 30 14.95 -1.73 -29.23
N ARG A 31 15.77 -2.05 -28.22
CA ARG A 31 15.97 -1.22 -27.03
C ARG A 31 16.54 0.14 -27.40
N HIS A 32 16.17 1.17 -26.66
CA HIS A 32 16.79 2.48 -26.81
C HIS A 32 18.26 2.46 -26.39
N SER A 33 19.08 3.29 -26.98
CA SER A 33 20.55 3.35 -26.74
C SER A 33 20.92 3.72 -25.29
N TRP A 34 20.03 4.37 -24.55
CA TRP A 34 20.24 4.72 -23.13
C TRP A 34 19.87 3.60 -22.15
N THR A 35 19.17 2.56 -22.61
CA THR A 35 18.78 1.42 -21.80
C THR A 35 19.95 0.46 -21.63
N ILE A 36 20.31 0.15 -20.38
CA ILE A 36 21.34 -0.83 -20.07
C ILE A 36 20.69 -2.22 -20.04
N PRO A 37 21.02 -3.13 -20.99
CA PRO A 37 20.39 -4.44 -21.03
C PRO A 37 20.51 -5.22 -19.73
N HIS A 38 19.39 -5.82 -19.27
CA HIS A 38 19.32 -6.66 -18.08
C HIS A 38 19.68 -5.96 -16.75
N VAL A 39 19.72 -4.62 -16.73
CA VAL A 39 19.98 -3.81 -15.52
C VAL A 39 18.81 -2.88 -15.28
N LEU A 40 18.10 -3.06 -14.17
CA LEU A 40 17.03 -2.16 -13.73
C LEU A 40 17.59 -1.15 -12.74
N ARG A 41 17.53 0.13 -13.08
CA ARG A 41 17.87 1.25 -12.19
C ARG A 41 16.59 1.87 -11.68
N TYR A 42 16.33 1.74 -10.38
CA TYR A 42 15.13 2.35 -9.81
C TYR A 42 15.43 3.22 -8.59
N SER A 43 14.51 4.08 -8.26
CA SER A 43 14.63 4.97 -7.12
C SER A 43 13.29 5.23 -6.45
N ASP A 44 13.40 5.68 -5.22
CA ASP A 44 12.36 6.27 -4.40
C ASP A 44 12.99 7.35 -3.51
N LEU A 45 12.14 8.16 -2.84
CA LEU A 45 12.58 9.22 -1.92
C LEU A 45 13.08 8.69 -0.57
N GLN A 46 12.94 7.40 -0.30
CA GLN A 46 13.17 6.79 1.01
C GLN A 46 14.58 6.18 1.13
N ASP A 47 15.20 6.33 2.31
CA ASP A 47 16.41 5.59 2.70
C ASP A 47 15.99 4.42 3.60
N PRO A 48 16.32 3.15 3.28
CA PRO A 48 15.96 2.02 4.12
C PRO A 48 16.74 2.05 5.45
N VAL A 49 16.00 2.07 6.56
CA VAL A 49 16.61 1.99 7.91
C VAL A 49 17.26 0.63 8.19
N GLY A 50 16.86 -0.40 7.45
CA GLY A 50 17.34 -1.77 7.51
C GLY A 50 16.88 -2.57 6.30
N LEU A 51 17.52 -3.72 6.05
CA LEU A 51 17.13 -4.61 4.96
C LEU A 51 16.33 -5.84 5.43
N ASN A 52 16.31 -6.12 6.74
CA ASN A 52 15.56 -7.25 7.31
C ASN A 52 14.14 -6.82 7.68
N PRO A 53 13.10 -7.29 6.96
CA PRO A 53 11.70 -6.89 7.20
C PRO A 53 11.13 -7.44 8.51
N VAL A 54 11.82 -8.32 9.22
CA VAL A 54 11.39 -8.80 10.55
C VAL A 54 11.48 -7.69 11.59
N ILE A 55 12.49 -6.80 11.48
CA ILE A 55 12.76 -5.75 12.47
C ILE A 55 12.68 -4.32 11.91
N ALA A 56 12.47 -4.17 10.61
CA ALA A 56 12.40 -2.87 9.95
C ALA A 56 11.12 -2.78 9.10
N ALA A 57 10.15 -2.00 9.56
CA ALA A 57 8.79 -1.93 9.00
C ALA A 57 8.56 -0.83 7.97
N HIS A 58 9.59 -0.29 7.35
CA HIS A 58 9.43 0.72 6.31
C HIS A 58 8.98 0.10 4.98
N ALA A 59 8.13 0.79 4.23
CA ALA A 59 7.66 0.32 2.92
C ALA A 59 8.81 -0.05 1.99
N ILE A 60 9.84 0.79 1.91
CA ILE A 60 11.03 0.50 1.08
C ILE A 60 11.77 -0.77 1.51
N THR A 61 11.86 -1.06 2.82
CA THR A 61 12.46 -2.31 3.30
C THR A 61 11.65 -3.52 2.82
N SER A 62 10.32 -3.45 2.91
CA SER A 62 9.42 -4.52 2.44
C SER A 62 9.52 -4.72 0.93
N TRP A 63 9.62 -3.66 0.13
CA TRP A 63 9.79 -3.76 -1.32
C TRP A 63 11.14 -4.34 -1.71
N LEU A 64 12.22 -3.89 -1.08
CA LEU A 64 13.55 -4.48 -1.31
C LEU A 64 13.59 -5.96 -0.92
N ALA A 65 12.89 -6.34 0.16
CA ALA A 65 12.82 -7.73 0.61
C ALA A 65 12.12 -8.66 -0.40
N GLN A 66 11.22 -8.15 -1.24
CA GLN A 66 10.60 -8.95 -2.31
C GLN A 66 11.63 -9.52 -3.30
N LEU A 67 12.76 -8.84 -3.47
CA LEU A 67 13.82 -9.26 -4.37
C LEU A 67 14.66 -10.41 -3.81
N TRP A 68 14.86 -10.49 -2.49
CA TRP A 68 15.86 -11.40 -1.92
C TRP A 68 15.32 -12.35 -0.83
N ALA A 69 14.23 -12.00 -0.14
CA ALA A 69 13.81 -12.72 1.05
C ALA A 69 13.03 -14.02 0.74
N ALA A 70 12.81 -14.81 1.78
CA ALA A 70 12.13 -16.10 1.71
C ALA A 70 10.68 -15.96 2.19
N TRP A 71 9.71 -16.30 1.32
CA TRP A 71 8.29 -16.21 1.57
C TRP A 71 7.58 -17.52 1.29
N LEU A 72 6.50 -17.83 2.02
CA LEU A 72 5.64 -18.98 1.71
C LEU A 72 4.73 -18.67 0.53
N PHE A 73 4.20 -17.44 0.48
CA PHE A 73 3.25 -16.99 -0.53
C PHE A 73 3.55 -15.58 -1.01
N ARG A 74 3.04 -15.26 -2.19
CA ARG A 74 2.92 -13.91 -2.76
C ARG A 74 1.47 -13.64 -3.11
N TYR A 75 1.10 -12.39 -3.35
CA TYR A 75 -0.23 -12.02 -3.84
C TYR A 75 -0.18 -11.49 -5.27
N ASP A 76 -1.13 -11.94 -6.10
CA ASP A 76 -1.37 -11.31 -7.39
C ASP A 76 -2.16 -10.00 -7.27
N GLU A 77 -2.40 -9.36 -8.40
CA GLU A 77 -3.17 -8.12 -8.52
C GLU A 77 -4.64 -8.24 -8.11
N ASN A 78 -5.15 -9.47 -7.96
CA ASN A 78 -6.53 -9.79 -7.59
C ASN A 78 -6.65 -10.33 -6.15
N TYR A 79 -5.60 -10.18 -5.33
CA TYR A 79 -5.54 -10.68 -3.96
C TYR A 79 -5.59 -12.22 -3.85
N ASN A 80 -5.24 -12.95 -4.90
CA ASN A 80 -5.09 -14.38 -4.81
C ASN A 80 -3.68 -14.72 -4.29
N ALA A 81 -3.63 -15.58 -3.29
CA ALA A 81 -2.34 -16.08 -2.79
C ALA A 81 -1.72 -17.05 -3.80
N ILE A 82 -0.48 -16.77 -4.19
CA ILE A 82 0.32 -17.59 -5.09
C ILE A 82 1.38 -18.31 -4.26
N PRO A 83 1.47 -19.65 -4.32
CA PRO A 83 2.51 -20.39 -3.65
C PRO A 83 3.91 -19.99 -4.10
N GLU A 84 4.80 -19.71 -3.13
CA GLU A 84 6.22 -19.42 -3.36
C GLU A 84 7.07 -20.58 -2.81
N LEU A 85 7.47 -20.54 -1.53
CA LEU A 85 8.15 -21.68 -0.89
C LEU A 85 7.18 -22.74 -0.36
N ALA A 86 5.92 -22.42 -0.14
CA ALA A 86 4.87 -23.40 -0.04
C ALA A 86 4.53 -23.96 -1.42
N THR A 87 4.09 -25.21 -1.51
CA THR A 87 3.73 -25.88 -2.78
C THR A 87 2.26 -25.68 -3.14
N VAL A 88 1.42 -25.38 -2.15
CA VAL A 88 -0.03 -25.24 -2.28
C VAL A 88 -0.56 -24.34 -1.18
N VAL A 89 -1.63 -23.59 -1.46
CA VAL A 89 -2.35 -22.80 -0.45
C VAL A 89 -3.11 -23.76 0.47
N PRO A 90 -2.90 -23.70 1.80
CA PRO A 90 -3.63 -24.55 2.72
C PRO A 90 -5.09 -24.08 2.87
N THR A 91 -6.03 -25.00 2.70
CA THR A 91 -7.46 -24.78 2.88
C THR A 91 -8.09 -25.95 3.67
N GLN A 92 -9.33 -25.75 4.12
CA GLN A 92 -10.09 -26.84 4.74
C GLN A 92 -10.48 -27.91 3.72
N GLU A 93 -10.74 -27.52 2.48
CA GLU A 93 -11.14 -28.42 1.39
C GLU A 93 -10.02 -29.40 1.00
N ASN A 94 -8.76 -28.92 0.96
CA ASN A 94 -7.63 -29.79 0.67
C ASN A 94 -7.05 -30.52 1.90
N GLY A 95 -7.70 -30.35 3.07
CA GLY A 95 -7.33 -31.03 4.32
C GLY A 95 -6.06 -30.48 5.00
N LEU A 96 -5.45 -29.43 4.46
CA LEU A 96 -4.26 -28.80 5.05
C LEU A 96 -4.61 -27.82 6.18
N VAL A 97 -5.86 -27.41 6.29
CA VAL A 97 -6.41 -26.72 7.47
C VAL A 97 -7.46 -27.64 8.11
N SER A 98 -7.35 -27.87 9.41
CA SER A 98 -8.35 -28.68 10.14
C SER A 98 -9.72 -27.99 10.17
N LYS A 99 -10.78 -28.78 10.37
CA LYS A 99 -12.17 -28.25 10.42
C LYS A 99 -12.37 -27.18 11.48
N ASP A 100 -11.68 -27.30 12.61
CA ASP A 100 -11.71 -26.31 13.71
C ASP A 100 -10.75 -25.12 13.48
N GLY A 101 -10.04 -25.10 12.34
CA GLY A 101 -9.09 -24.04 12.01
C GLY A 101 -7.82 -23.98 12.86
N LYS A 102 -7.62 -24.97 13.77
CA LYS A 102 -6.52 -24.93 14.75
C LYS A 102 -5.24 -25.66 14.32
N ARG A 103 -5.26 -26.33 13.19
CA ARG A 103 -4.08 -26.98 12.61
C ARG A 103 -3.94 -26.57 11.16
N ILE A 104 -2.80 -25.94 10.83
CA ILE A 104 -2.49 -25.47 9.47
C ILE A 104 -1.19 -26.14 9.03
N VAL A 105 -1.22 -26.80 7.88
CA VAL A 105 -0.08 -27.55 7.32
C VAL A 105 0.46 -26.83 6.11
N TYR A 106 1.71 -26.42 6.17
CA TYR A 106 2.46 -25.89 5.02
C TYR A 106 3.35 -26.99 4.44
N LYS A 107 3.10 -27.31 3.17
CA LYS A 107 3.96 -28.21 2.38
C LYS A 107 4.99 -27.37 1.65
N LEU A 108 6.27 -27.62 1.93
CA LEU A 108 7.38 -26.83 1.45
C LEU A 108 8.04 -27.46 0.22
N ARG A 109 8.44 -26.61 -0.73
CA ARG A 109 9.21 -27.08 -1.88
C ARG A 109 10.69 -27.27 -1.54
N GLU A 110 11.38 -27.98 -2.40
CA GLU A 110 12.83 -28.03 -2.38
C GLU A 110 13.39 -26.68 -2.85
N ALA A 111 14.24 -26.10 -2.01
CA ALA A 111 14.95 -24.86 -2.28
C ALA A 111 16.24 -24.79 -1.44
N VAL A 112 17.13 -23.89 -1.82
CA VAL A 112 18.36 -23.62 -1.08
C VAL A 112 18.48 -22.13 -0.82
N TRP A 113 19.05 -21.77 0.30
CA TRP A 113 19.46 -20.41 0.58
C TRP A 113 20.52 -19.94 -0.42
N SER A 114 20.67 -18.66 -0.62
CA SER A 114 21.63 -18.12 -1.62
C SER A 114 23.08 -18.47 -1.33
N ASP A 115 23.41 -18.88 -0.12
CA ASP A 115 24.72 -19.43 0.28
C ASP A 115 24.86 -20.95 -0.01
N GLY A 116 23.78 -21.62 -0.40
CA GLY A 116 23.77 -23.04 -0.79
C GLY A 116 23.28 -23.99 0.27
N VAL A 117 22.96 -23.53 1.47
CA VAL A 117 22.41 -24.39 2.54
C VAL A 117 20.94 -24.74 2.21
N PRO A 118 20.49 -26.00 2.42
CA PRO A 118 19.10 -26.38 2.18
C PRO A 118 18.11 -25.61 3.05
N PHE A 119 17.00 -25.18 2.45
CA PHE A 119 15.84 -24.63 3.15
C PHE A 119 14.99 -25.77 3.70
N THR A 120 14.59 -25.67 4.97
CA THR A 120 13.79 -26.70 5.64
C THR A 120 12.69 -26.12 6.50
N SER A 121 11.77 -26.98 6.96
CA SER A 121 10.72 -26.64 7.93
C SER A 121 11.27 -26.09 9.26
N LYS A 122 12.54 -26.42 9.59
CA LYS A 122 13.22 -25.89 10.79
C LYS A 122 13.45 -24.39 10.69
N ASP A 123 13.75 -23.86 9.49
CA ASP A 123 13.88 -22.41 9.27
C ASP A 123 12.54 -21.71 9.54
N VAL A 124 11.42 -22.32 9.16
CA VAL A 124 10.07 -21.81 9.43
C VAL A 124 9.80 -21.78 10.94
N ALA A 125 10.04 -22.91 11.64
CA ALA A 125 9.82 -22.99 13.09
C ALA A 125 10.74 -22.03 13.87
N PHE A 126 12.00 -21.93 13.46
CA PHE A 126 12.96 -20.98 14.02
C PHE A 126 12.48 -19.51 13.88
N SER A 127 11.99 -19.16 12.69
CA SER A 127 11.51 -17.80 12.41
C SER A 127 10.29 -17.44 13.26
N VAL A 128 9.35 -18.37 13.44
CA VAL A 128 8.21 -18.19 14.35
C VAL A 128 8.69 -17.98 15.78
N ALA A 129 9.62 -18.81 16.28
CA ALA A 129 10.15 -18.70 17.63
C ALA A 129 10.87 -17.36 17.86
N LEU A 130 11.61 -16.87 16.84
CA LEU A 130 12.30 -15.59 16.90
C LEU A 130 11.32 -14.41 16.91
N ILE A 131 10.27 -14.45 16.09
CA ILE A 131 9.22 -13.41 16.06
C ILE A 131 8.50 -13.36 17.41
N MET A 132 8.25 -14.50 18.03
CA MET A 132 7.56 -14.59 19.32
C MET A 132 8.46 -14.27 20.51
N ASP A 133 9.77 -14.24 20.34
CA ASP A 133 10.69 -13.84 21.42
C ASP A 133 10.49 -12.35 21.75
N PRO A 134 10.13 -12.00 23.00
CA PRO A 134 9.91 -10.59 23.39
C PRO A 134 11.17 -9.71 23.27
N ARG A 135 12.34 -10.31 23.16
CA ARG A 135 13.60 -9.58 22.94
C ARG A 135 13.80 -9.14 21.48
N THR A 136 13.03 -9.69 20.54
CA THR A 136 13.08 -9.30 19.13
C THR A 136 12.19 -8.09 18.90
N ASN A 137 12.72 -7.02 18.33
CA ASN A 137 12.01 -5.79 18.04
C ASN A 137 11.17 -5.93 16.73
N VAL A 138 10.21 -6.85 16.72
CA VAL A 138 9.28 -6.97 15.60
C VAL A 138 8.23 -5.86 15.65
N THR A 139 7.76 -5.45 14.48
CA THR A 139 6.78 -4.37 14.34
C THR A 139 5.44 -4.73 14.97
N SER A 140 4.99 -5.97 14.77
CA SER A 140 3.73 -6.48 15.31
C SER A 140 3.84 -7.98 15.54
N ARG A 141 3.13 -8.44 16.57
CA ARG A 141 2.91 -9.87 16.83
C ARG A 141 1.47 -10.27 16.66
N ASP A 142 0.65 -9.39 16.10
CA ASP A 142 -0.76 -9.70 15.87
C ASP A 142 -0.91 -10.94 14.99
N GLY A 143 -1.77 -11.86 15.43
CA GLY A 143 -1.94 -13.18 14.81
C GLY A 143 -0.84 -14.19 15.16
N TRP A 144 0.42 -13.76 15.31
CA TRP A 144 1.53 -14.64 15.70
C TRP A 144 1.35 -15.18 17.13
N ASP A 145 0.83 -14.36 18.03
CA ASP A 145 0.49 -14.73 19.41
C ASP A 145 -0.57 -15.83 19.51
N LYS A 146 -1.32 -16.09 18.43
CA LYS A 146 -2.28 -17.19 18.33
C LYS A 146 -1.63 -18.54 18.02
N ILE A 147 -0.34 -18.57 17.67
CA ILE A 147 0.42 -19.80 17.43
C ILE A 147 0.83 -20.40 18.78
N VAL A 148 0.45 -21.65 19.03
CA VAL A 148 0.86 -22.40 20.22
C VAL A 148 2.26 -23.00 20.04
N ARG A 149 2.47 -23.64 18.87
CA ARG A 149 3.73 -24.29 18.49
C ARG A 149 3.78 -24.56 16.99
N VAL A 150 4.99 -24.70 16.46
CA VAL A 150 5.23 -25.20 15.12
C VAL A 150 5.89 -26.57 15.24
N GLU A 151 5.33 -27.55 14.55
CA GLU A 151 5.84 -28.92 14.47
C GLU A 151 6.48 -29.13 13.11
N THR A 152 7.62 -29.78 13.06
CA THR A 152 8.40 -30.07 11.84
C THR A 152 8.68 -31.57 11.74
N PRO A 153 7.67 -32.36 11.32
CA PRO A 153 7.80 -33.83 11.29
C PRO A 153 8.83 -34.31 10.25
N ASP A 154 9.08 -33.50 9.26
CA ASP A 154 10.10 -33.70 8.22
C ASP A 154 10.60 -32.35 7.68
N ASP A 155 11.63 -32.37 6.83
CA ASP A 155 12.23 -31.14 6.28
C ASP A 155 11.31 -30.35 5.35
N ARG A 156 10.17 -30.92 4.90
CA ARG A 156 9.25 -30.33 3.93
C ARG A 156 7.85 -30.07 4.47
N THR A 157 7.65 -30.24 5.76
CA THR A 157 6.34 -30.04 6.37
C THR A 157 6.48 -29.22 7.65
N ALA A 158 5.82 -28.04 7.66
CA ALA A 158 5.65 -27.22 8.87
C ALA A 158 4.17 -27.24 9.27
N ILE A 159 3.87 -27.58 10.52
CA ILE A 159 2.51 -27.67 11.05
C ILE A 159 2.36 -26.63 12.16
N PHE A 160 1.50 -25.65 11.92
CA PHE A 160 1.16 -24.62 12.91
C PHE A 160 -0.03 -25.10 13.73
N HIS A 161 0.13 -25.16 15.04
CA HIS A 161 -0.94 -25.42 16.00
C HIS A 161 -1.40 -24.07 16.57
N MET A 162 -2.67 -23.74 16.37
CA MET A 162 -3.26 -22.46 16.73
C MET A 162 -4.08 -22.60 18.02
N LYS A 163 -4.15 -21.54 18.84
CA LYS A 163 -5.05 -21.45 20.01
C LYS A 163 -6.51 -21.46 19.59
N GLU A 164 -6.80 -20.78 18.50
CA GLU A 164 -8.14 -20.55 17.96
C GLU A 164 -8.07 -20.43 16.43
N ILE A 165 -9.24 -20.44 15.79
CA ILE A 165 -9.33 -20.13 14.37
C ILE A 165 -8.84 -18.70 14.12
N TYR A 166 -8.00 -18.52 13.09
CA TYR A 166 -7.50 -17.21 12.68
C TYR A 166 -7.64 -17.04 11.17
N ALA A 167 -8.65 -16.28 10.75
CA ALA A 167 -8.94 -16.08 9.34
C ALA A 167 -7.81 -15.37 8.58
N GLY A 168 -7.00 -14.57 9.28
CA GLY A 168 -5.84 -13.87 8.75
C GLY A 168 -4.56 -14.69 8.60
N PHE A 169 -4.56 -15.99 8.84
CA PHE A 169 -3.32 -16.80 8.86
C PHE A 169 -2.53 -16.73 7.54
N LEU A 170 -3.24 -16.74 6.41
CA LEU A 170 -2.61 -16.79 5.09
C LEU A 170 -1.89 -15.49 4.75
N PRO A 171 -2.51 -14.29 4.89
CA PRO A 171 -1.82 -13.04 4.62
C PRO A 171 -0.80 -12.62 5.69
N SER A 172 -0.89 -13.14 6.92
CA SER A 172 0.00 -12.73 8.02
C SER A 172 1.27 -13.56 8.13
N PHE A 173 1.20 -14.87 7.81
CA PHE A 173 2.32 -15.77 8.09
C PHE A 173 3.24 -15.97 6.89
N PHE A 174 4.38 -15.26 6.87
CA PHE A 174 5.39 -15.37 5.83
C PHE A 174 4.88 -15.17 4.40
N THR A 175 3.98 -14.22 4.23
CA THR A 175 3.45 -13.82 2.91
C THR A 175 3.90 -12.40 2.58
N THR A 176 4.25 -12.15 1.32
CA THR A 176 4.62 -10.79 0.89
C THR A 176 3.45 -9.81 1.08
N GLY A 177 3.77 -8.57 1.40
CA GLY A 177 2.81 -7.49 1.61
C GLY A 177 2.91 -6.85 2.99
N GLY A 178 2.62 -5.55 3.06
CA GLY A 178 2.73 -4.79 4.29
C GLY A 178 4.09 -4.88 4.95
N ALA A 179 4.10 -4.92 6.26
CA ALA A 179 5.32 -5.09 7.08
C ALA A 179 5.49 -6.54 7.59
N ASN A 180 5.11 -7.52 6.77
CA ASN A 180 5.17 -8.93 7.18
C ASN A 180 6.61 -9.41 7.35
N PRO A 181 6.87 -10.23 8.37
CA PRO A 181 8.15 -10.91 8.55
C PRO A 181 8.40 -11.96 7.47
N CYS A 182 9.65 -12.06 6.97
CA CYS A 182 10.10 -13.16 6.13
C CYS A 182 10.64 -14.33 6.97
N ILE A 183 10.83 -15.49 6.31
CA ILE A 183 11.53 -16.62 6.92
C ILE A 183 13.03 -16.31 6.96
N LEU A 184 13.68 -16.65 8.06
CA LEU A 184 15.09 -16.40 8.32
C LEU A 184 15.91 -17.70 8.31
N PRO A 185 17.17 -17.68 7.81
CA PRO A 185 18.06 -18.82 7.80
C PRO A 185 18.52 -19.16 9.23
N GLU A 186 18.02 -20.27 9.79
CA GLU A 186 18.38 -20.71 11.13
C GLU A 186 19.89 -20.84 11.31
N HIS A 187 20.59 -21.41 10.33
CA HIS A 187 22.02 -21.68 10.36
C HIS A 187 22.90 -20.41 10.46
N ILE A 188 22.36 -19.25 10.08
CA ILE A 188 23.06 -17.96 10.20
C ILE A 188 22.60 -17.18 11.43
N VAL A 189 21.28 -17.11 11.66
CA VAL A 189 20.70 -16.18 12.64
C VAL A 189 20.71 -16.76 14.05
N ARG A 190 20.70 -18.10 14.19
CA ARG A 190 20.74 -18.75 15.50
C ARG A 190 22.00 -18.34 16.28
N GLY A 191 21.79 -17.83 17.50
CA GLY A 191 22.86 -17.36 18.37
C GLY A 191 23.35 -15.93 18.13
N GLN A 192 22.80 -15.23 17.13
CA GLN A 192 23.01 -13.79 16.96
C GLN A 192 21.98 -12.98 17.75
N ASP A 193 22.30 -11.71 18.05
CA ASP A 193 21.32 -10.74 18.48
C ASP A 193 20.37 -10.46 17.29
N PRO A 194 19.05 -10.75 17.39
CA PRO A 194 18.14 -10.57 16.27
C PRO A 194 18.02 -9.12 15.81
N ASN A 195 18.26 -8.16 16.71
CA ASN A 195 18.10 -6.72 16.43
C ASN A 195 19.36 -6.08 15.85
N ARG A 196 20.55 -6.61 16.16
CA ARG A 196 21.85 -5.99 15.83
C ARG A 196 22.84 -6.94 15.14
N GLY A 197 22.45 -8.19 14.90
CA GLY A 197 23.29 -9.20 14.29
C GLY A 197 23.81 -8.81 12.90
N ALA A 198 24.93 -9.39 12.50
CA ALA A 198 25.56 -9.15 11.19
C ALA A 198 24.64 -9.50 10.01
N TYR A 199 23.72 -10.45 10.20
CA TYR A 199 22.70 -10.79 9.22
C TYR A 199 21.93 -9.57 8.72
N ASN A 200 21.58 -8.63 9.61
CA ASN A 200 20.77 -7.45 9.25
C ASN A 200 21.49 -6.47 8.32
N GLN A 201 22.80 -6.57 8.17
CA GLN A 201 23.61 -5.74 7.28
C GLN A 201 23.73 -6.34 5.87
N LYS A 202 23.76 -7.67 5.77
CA LYS A 202 23.81 -8.38 4.49
C LYS A 202 22.98 -9.67 4.60
N PRO A 203 21.64 -9.55 4.51
CA PRO A 203 20.77 -10.70 4.60
C PRO A 203 21.01 -11.72 3.49
N VAL A 204 20.84 -13.00 3.83
CA VAL A 204 20.81 -14.15 2.94
C VAL A 204 19.37 -14.60 2.80
N GLY A 205 18.92 -14.84 1.57
CA GLY A 205 17.53 -15.19 1.27
C GLY A 205 17.38 -16.28 0.21
N ILE A 206 16.15 -16.49 -0.24
CA ILE A 206 15.79 -17.48 -1.28
C ILE A 206 15.11 -16.79 -2.47
N GLY A 207 15.14 -15.49 -2.53
CA GLY A 207 14.52 -14.71 -3.62
C GLY A 207 15.29 -14.77 -4.95
N PRO A 208 14.72 -14.19 -6.02
CA PRO A 208 15.33 -14.18 -7.35
C PRO A 208 16.65 -13.41 -7.43
N PHE A 209 16.94 -12.55 -6.45
CA PHE A 209 18.17 -11.77 -6.39
C PHE A 209 18.87 -11.96 -5.04
N VAL A 210 20.15 -11.65 -5.00
CA VAL A 210 20.97 -11.57 -3.78
C VAL A 210 21.51 -10.16 -3.61
N ILE A 211 21.66 -9.72 -2.37
CA ILE A 211 22.24 -8.41 -2.06
C ILE A 211 23.74 -8.47 -2.37
N ASP A 212 24.18 -7.65 -3.32
CA ASP A 212 25.59 -7.51 -3.67
C ASP A 212 26.28 -6.48 -2.76
N SER A 213 25.70 -5.28 -2.66
CA SER A 213 26.20 -4.23 -1.79
C SER A 213 25.07 -3.34 -1.24
N TRP A 214 25.28 -2.80 -0.05
CA TRP A 214 24.47 -1.74 0.53
C TRP A 214 25.35 -0.61 1.00
N LEU A 215 25.26 0.53 0.32
CA LEU A 215 25.96 1.76 0.67
C LEU A 215 24.94 2.72 1.30
N ARG A 216 25.02 2.88 2.61
CA ARG A 216 24.10 3.72 3.38
C ARG A 216 24.03 5.14 2.82
N GLY A 217 22.83 5.68 2.68
CA GLY A 217 22.61 7.00 2.07
C GLY A 217 22.85 7.08 0.56
N GLN A 218 23.25 5.98 -0.11
CA GLN A 218 23.49 5.94 -1.54
C GLN A 218 22.56 4.95 -2.25
N GLY A 219 22.50 3.70 -1.79
CA GLY A 219 21.63 2.70 -2.40
C GLY A 219 21.99 1.26 -2.09
N VAL A 220 21.22 0.36 -2.71
CA VAL A 220 21.39 -1.10 -2.60
C VAL A 220 21.51 -1.70 -3.99
N THR A 221 22.51 -2.52 -4.21
CA THR A 221 22.68 -3.27 -5.46
C THR A 221 22.38 -4.74 -5.24
N PHE A 222 21.64 -5.30 -6.16
CA PHE A 222 21.30 -6.71 -6.20
C PHE A 222 21.82 -7.33 -7.48
N LYS A 223 22.19 -8.61 -7.43
CA LYS A 223 22.53 -9.44 -8.59
C LYS A 223 21.62 -10.67 -8.65
N ALA A 224 21.42 -11.20 -9.84
CA ALA A 224 20.63 -12.41 -10.05
C ALA A 224 21.13 -13.56 -9.15
N ASN A 225 20.19 -14.28 -8.55
CA ASN A 225 20.48 -15.45 -7.71
C ASN A 225 20.56 -16.72 -8.59
N PRO A 226 21.76 -17.31 -8.80
CA PRO A 226 21.90 -18.49 -9.64
C PRO A 226 21.29 -19.75 -8.98
N ARG A 227 20.93 -19.69 -7.70
CA ARG A 227 20.32 -20.80 -6.94
C ARG A 227 18.83 -20.62 -6.74
N TYR A 228 18.21 -19.61 -7.40
CA TYR A 228 16.78 -19.42 -7.26
C TYR A 228 16.01 -20.61 -7.82
N TRP A 229 15.07 -21.14 -7.07
CA TRP A 229 14.37 -22.38 -7.38
C TRP A 229 13.53 -22.34 -8.66
N LYS A 230 13.13 -21.14 -9.14
CA LYS A 230 12.47 -20.96 -10.45
C LYS A 230 13.45 -20.82 -11.63
N GLY A 231 14.75 -20.86 -11.38
CA GLY A 231 15.78 -20.62 -12.37
C GLY A 231 16.34 -19.19 -12.32
N LEU A 232 17.17 -18.84 -13.29
CA LEU A 232 17.83 -17.53 -13.34
C LEU A 232 16.84 -16.46 -13.81
N PRO A 233 16.66 -15.34 -13.07
CA PRO A 233 15.84 -14.21 -13.54
C PRO A 233 16.48 -13.56 -14.78
N LYS A 234 15.67 -12.90 -15.62
CA LYS A 234 16.13 -12.25 -16.84
C LYS A 234 17.00 -11.02 -16.56
N LEU A 235 16.63 -10.23 -15.55
CA LEU A 235 17.49 -9.16 -15.05
C LEU A 235 18.72 -9.77 -14.38
N GLN A 236 19.89 -9.28 -14.74
CA GLN A 236 21.15 -9.67 -14.10
C GLN A 236 21.44 -8.84 -12.85
N ARG A 237 20.93 -7.60 -12.84
CA ARG A 237 21.19 -6.63 -11.78
C ARG A 237 20.01 -5.70 -11.55
N VAL A 238 19.78 -5.35 -10.29
CA VAL A 238 18.82 -4.32 -9.86
C VAL A 238 19.56 -3.33 -8.98
N GLU A 239 19.48 -2.05 -9.31
CA GLU A 239 20.12 -0.95 -8.59
C GLU A 239 19.07 -0.04 -7.98
N TYR A 240 18.95 -0.06 -6.68
CA TYR A 240 18.19 0.94 -5.93
C TYR A 240 19.08 2.13 -5.63
N LYS A 241 18.69 3.32 -6.08
CA LYS A 241 19.34 4.59 -5.77
C LYS A 241 18.48 5.38 -4.79
N ILE A 242 19.07 5.91 -3.73
CA ILE A 242 18.40 6.79 -2.78
C ILE A 242 18.49 8.22 -3.31
N ILE A 243 17.36 8.80 -3.70
CA ILE A 243 17.29 10.18 -4.25
C ILE A 243 16.18 10.93 -3.49
N PRO A 244 16.52 11.60 -2.38
CA PRO A 244 15.52 12.22 -1.51
C PRO A 244 14.77 13.42 -2.10
N ASN A 245 15.22 13.93 -3.25
CA ASN A 245 14.65 15.10 -3.92
C ASN A 245 13.92 14.70 -5.20
N ALA A 246 12.63 15.02 -5.28
CA ALA A 246 11.78 14.67 -6.43
C ALA A 246 12.19 15.37 -7.73
N ASP A 247 12.67 16.60 -7.70
CA ASP A 247 13.12 17.30 -8.91
C ASP A 247 14.38 16.66 -9.51
N THR A 248 15.24 16.13 -8.63
CA THR A 248 16.40 15.32 -9.06
C THR A 248 15.94 14.01 -9.69
N LEU A 249 14.94 13.33 -9.13
CA LEU A 249 14.33 12.13 -9.71
C LEU A 249 13.78 12.42 -11.11
N ILE A 250 13.00 13.49 -11.26
CA ILE A 250 12.42 13.93 -12.53
C ILE A 250 13.55 14.24 -13.55
N THR A 251 14.63 14.86 -13.12
CA THR A 251 15.79 15.14 -13.96
C THR A 251 16.44 13.85 -14.45
N GLN A 252 16.61 12.85 -13.57
CA GLN A 252 17.19 11.55 -13.94
C GLN A 252 16.26 10.70 -14.82
N LEU A 253 14.95 10.84 -14.70
CA LEU A 253 14.01 10.26 -15.67
C LEU A 253 14.18 10.92 -17.05
N LYS A 254 14.31 12.25 -17.11
CA LYS A 254 14.51 12.99 -18.36
C LYS A 254 15.85 12.69 -19.04
N SER A 255 16.90 12.43 -18.27
CA SER A 255 18.23 12.05 -18.78
C SER A 255 18.38 10.54 -19.01
N HIS A 256 17.33 9.75 -18.73
CA HIS A 256 17.32 8.27 -18.81
C HIS A 256 18.39 7.59 -17.93
N GLU A 257 18.76 8.21 -16.83
CA GLU A 257 19.62 7.62 -15.79
C GLU A 257 18.87 6.74 -14.82
N LEU A 258 17.53 6.77 -14.88
CA LEU A 258 16.60 6.02 -14.06
C LEU A 258 15.58 5.32 -14.94
N ASP A 259 15.27 4.05 -14.63
CA ASP A 259 14.33 3.22 -15.38
C ASP A 259 12.96 3.08 -14.71
N LEU A 260 12.87 3.33 -13.39
CA LEU A 260 11.64 3.19 -12.62
C LEU A 260 11.66 4.11 -11.40
N TRP A 261 10.58 4.84 -11.21
CA TRP A 261 10.25 5.53 -9.96
C TRP A 261 9.02 4.88 -9.33
N VAL A 262 9.18 4.32 -8.13
CA VAL A 262 8.08 3.71 -7.38
C VAL A 262 7.34 4.78 -6.57
N GLN A 263 6.01 4.72 -6.53
CA GLN A 263 5.14 5.62 -5.75
C GLN A 263 5.31 7.13 -6.02
N MET A 264 5.31 7.52 -7.29
CA MET A 264 5.30 8.95 -7.64
C MET A 264 4.03 9.64 -7.11
N ASN A 265 4.21 10.75 -6.39
CA ASN A 265 3.07 11.56 -5.96
C ASN A 265 2.36 12.18 -7.20
N PRO A 266 1.01 12.15 -7.27
CA PRO A 266 0.25 12.73 -8.38
C PRO A 266 0.58 14.19 -8.71
N ASN A 267 1.04 14.97 -7.75
CA ASN A 267 1.45 16.37 -7.98
C ASN A 267 2.59 16.53 -8.99
N TYR A 268 3.40 15.49 -9.20
CA TYR A 268 4.47 15.49 -10.20
C TYR A 268 4.03 15.02 -11.58
N LEU A 269 2.78 14.53 -11.73
CA LEU A 269 2.27 14.02 -12.99
C LEU A 269 2.44 15.00 -14.17
N PRO A 270 2.12 16.32 -14.04
CA PRO A 270 2.31 17.26 -15.14
C PRO A 270 3.76 17.43 -15.60
N GLN A 271 4.73 17.14 -14.74
CA GLN A 271 6.17 17.27 -15.04
C GLN A 271 6.78 16.00 -15.64
N VAL A 272 6.12 14.86 -15.42
CA VAL A 272 6.61 13.52 -15.82
C VAL A 272 5.85 12.98 -17.03
N GLU A 273 4.56 13.32 -17.14
CA GLU A 273 3.76 12.91 -18.29
C GLU A 273 4.31 13.54 -19.58
N GLY A 274 4.58 12.70 -20.57
CA GLY A 274 5.17 13.15 -21.84
C GLY A 274 6.71 13.17 -21.89
N ILE A 275 7.42 12.72 -20.85
CA ILE A 275 8.88 12.50 -20.96
C ILE A 275 9.10 11.42 -22.03
N PRO A 276 9.88 11.72 -23.11
CA PRO A 276 10.20 10.74 -24.14
C PRO A 276 10.83 9.47 -23.54
N GLY A 277 10.45 8.29 -24.03
CA GLY A 277 10.98 7.02 -23.53
C GLY A 277 10.47 6.60 -22.14
N THR A 278 9.53 7.34 -21.56
CA THR A 278 8.90 7.01 -20.27
C THR A 278 7.40 6.79 -20.46
N ARG A 279 6.85 5.77 -19.82
CA ARG A 279 5.40 5.57 -19.66
C ARG A 279 5.04 5.47 -18.20
N ILE A 280 3.80 5.80 -17.84
CA ILE A 280 3.34 5.74 -16.46
C ILE A 280 2.44 4.52 -16.28
N VAL A 281 2.85 3.58 -15.43
CA VAL A 281 1.98 2.51 -14.96
C VAL A 281 1.05 3.11 -13.91
N ARG A 282 -0.25 2.90 -14.09
CA ARG A 282 -1.31 3.34 -13.18
C ARG A 282 -1.97 2.10 -12.59
N GLN A 283 -1.90 1.95 -11.28
CA GLN A 283 -2.44 0.79 -10.59
C GLN A 283 -3.37 1.24 -9.46
N ARG A 284 -4.56 0.64 -9.37
CA ARG A 284 -5.45 0.88 -8.21
C ARG A 284 -4.75 0.44 -6.94
N SER A 285 -4.64 1.36 -6.00
CA SER A 285 -3.98 1.14 -4.71
C SER A 285 -4.90 0.41 -3.74
N VAL A 286 -4.32 -0.18 -2.72
CA VAL A 286 -5.05 -0.65 -1.54
C VAL A 286 -5.45 0.51 -0.62
N TYR A 287 -4.87 1.68 -0.81
CA TYR A 287 -5.15 2.87 0.00
C TYR A 287 -6.34 3.66 -0.55
N TRP A 288 -7.13 4.21 0.37
CA TRP A 288 -8.26 5.08 0.07
C TRP A 288 -8.30 6.25 1.03
N ARG A 289 -8.75 7.40 0.52
CA ARG A 289 -8.90 8.65 1.27
C ARG A 289 -10.31 8.75 1.81
N HIS A 290 -10.46 9.22 3.05
CA HIS A 290 -11.76 9.35 3.70
C HIS A 290 -11.75 10.47 4.74
N PHE A 291 -12.94 10.87 5.15
CA PHE A 291 -13.17 11.60 6.37
C PHE A 291 -13.87 10.71 7.38
N ASP A 292 -13.49 10.80 8.64
CA ASP A 292 -14.13 10.10 9.75
C ASP A 292 -14.83 11.08 10.67
N CYS A 293 -16.06 10.74 11.06
CA CYS A 293 -16.84 11.50 12.02
C CYS A 293 -16.65 10.95 13.45
N ASN A 294 -16.45 11.81 14.40
CA ASN A 294 -16.58 11.44 15.80
C ASN A 294 -18.07 11.33 16.15
N CYS A 295 -18.61 10.11 16.16
CA CYS A 295 -20.02 9.86 16.41
C CYS A 295 -20.47 10.17 17.84
N SER A 296 -19.55 10.46 18.78
CA SER A 296 -19.88 10.97 20.11
C SER A 296 -20.17 12.47 20.14
N HIS A 297 -19.83 13.22 19.08
CA HIS A 297 -20.17 14.64 18.99
C HIS A 297 -21.69 14.81 18.79
N PRO A 298 -22.40 15.69 19.53
CA PRO A 298 -23.85 15.78 19.52
C PRO A 298 -24.49 15.95 18.13
N ALA A 299 -23.93 16.81 17.27
CA ALA A 299 -24.45 16.97 15.92
C ALA A 299 -24.13 15.78 15.01
N LEU A 300 -22.96 15.16 15.18
CA LEU A 300 -22.52 14.00 14.39
C LEU A 300 -23.06 12.65 14.90
N ALA A 301 -23.70 12.63 16.07
CA ALA A 301 -24.52 11.50 16.52
C ALA A 301 -25.77 11.32 15.64
N GLU A 302 -26.25 12.40 15.01
CA GLU A 302 -27.42 12.38 14.14
C GLU A 302 -27.08 11.86 12.74
N ILE A 303 -27.61 10.70 12.35
CA ILE A 303 -27.39 10.09 11.01
C ILE A 303 -27.71 11.07 9.86
N PRO A 304 -28.85 11.84 9.87
CA PRO A 304 -29.14 12.76 8.79
C PRO A 304 -28.08 13.87 8.62
N VAL A 305 -27.41 14.29 9.69
CA VAL A 305 -26.31 15.26 9.62
C VAL A 305 -25.11 14.64 8.89
N ARG A 306 -24.69 13.43 9.29
CA ARG A 306 -23.60 12.73 8.61
C ARG A 306 -23.90 12.46 7.13
N GLN A 307 -25.14 12.05 6.81
CA GLN A 307 -25.57 11.86 5.43
C GLN A 307 -25.54 13.16 4.61
N ALA A 308 -25.97 14.28 5.21
CA ALA A 308 -25.95 15.58 4.56
C ALA A 308 -24.51 16.04 4.26
N LEU A 309 -23.60 15.88 5.20
CA LEU A 309 -22.17 16.16 5.00
C LEU A 309 -21.60 15.31 3.87
N ASN A 310 -21.95 14.03 3.80
CA ASN A 310 -21.47 13.11 2.76
C ASN A 310 -22.01 13.47 1.36
N TYR A 311 -23.29 13.88 1.23
CA TYR A 311 -23.85 14.41 -0.04
C TYR A 311 -23.19 15.71 -0.48
N ALA A 312 -22.64 16.50 0.44
CA ALA A 312 -21.97 17.76 0.13
C ALA A 312 -20.47 17.60 -0.17
N ILE A 313 -19.97 16.41 -0.41
CA ILE A 313 -18.59 16.14 -0.86
C ILE A 313 -18.58 15.96 -2.38
N ASP A 314 -18.00 16.91 -3.12
CA ASP A 314 -17.83 16.84 -4.58
C ASP A 314 -16.57 16.03 -4.94
N ARG A 315 -16.72 14.72 -4.99
CA ARG A 315 -15.62 13.77 -5.24
C ARG A 315 -14.98 13.94 -6.61
N GLU A 316 -15.78 14.26 -7.62
CA GLU A 316 -15.27 14.46 -8.99
C GLU A 316 -14.39 15.72 -9.06
N THR A 317 -14.83 16.82 -8.46
CA THR A 317 -14.01 18.04 -8.36
C THR A 317 -12.75 17.81 -7.53
N ILE A 318 -12.83 17.03 -6.45
CA ILE A 318 -11.66 16.66 -5.64
C ILE A 318 -10.65 15.89 -6.50
N ILE A 319 -11.08 14.86 -7.23
CA ILE A 319 -10.19 14.07 -8.10
C ILE A 319 -9.57 14.97 -9.16
N ALA A 320 -10.37 15.81 -9.82
CA ALA A 320 -9.91 16.64 -10.91
C ALA A 320 -8.89 17.71 -10.44
N LYS A 321 -9.17 18.39 -9.33
CA LYS A 321 -8.39 19.56 -8.90
C LYS A 321 -7.28 19.21 -7.90
N ALA A 322 -7.59 18.41 -6.87
CA ALA A 322 -6.63 18.12 -5.81
C ALA A 322 -5.72 16.91 -6.12
N LEU A 323 -6.16 16.02 -7.02
CA LEU A 323 -5.44 14.79 -7.37
C LEU A 323 -5.05 14.71 -8.84
N HIS A 324 -5.14 15.82 -9.59
CA HIS A 324 -4.75 15.90 -11.00
C HIS A 324 -5.42 14.84 -11.90
N GLY A 325 -6.67 14.48 -11.61
CA GLY A 325 -7.40 13.43 -12.31
C GLY A 325 -6.97 12.00 -11.96
N VAL A 326 -6.16 11.83 -10.91
CA VAL A 326 -5.63 10.52 -10.47
C VAL A 326 -6.43 10.00 -9.28
N GLY A 327 -7.16 8.92 -9.47
CA GLY A 327 -7.99 8.30 -8.43
C GLY A 327 -9.29 7.76 -9.00
N ALA A 328 -10.00 6.99 -8.21
CA ALA A 328 -11.34 6.54 -8.52
C ALA A 328 -12.27 6.86 -7.34
N VAL A 329 -13.49 7.33 -7.62
CA VAL A 329 -14.47 7.56 -6.55
C VAL A 329 -14.66 6.28 -5.76
N ASN A 330 -14.59 6.39 -4.45
CA ASN A 330 -14.84 5.28 -3.53
C ASN A 330 -16.09 5.54 -2.69
N TRP A 331 -16.95 4.54 -2.58
CA TRP A 331 -18.19 4.59 -1.80
C TRP A 331 -18.19 3.65 -0.61
N SER A 332 -17.23 2.73 -0.56
CA SER A 332 -17.17 1.65 0.41
C SER A 332 -15.97 1.82 1.35
N THR A 333 -16.05 1.21 2.52
CA THR A 333 -14.95 1.03 3.46
C THR A 333 -13.91 0.01 3.00
N PHE A 334 -14.18 -0.67 1.90
CA PHE A 334 -13.22 -1.53 1.21
C PHE A 334 -12.90 -0.99 -0.19
N THR A 335 -11.67 -1.19 -0.62
CA THR A 335 -11.26 -0.91 -2.00
C THR A 335 -11.76 -2.01 -2.95
N SER A 336 -11.95 -1.66 -4.21
CA SER A 336 -12.46 -2.59 -5.24
C SER A 336 -11.58 -3.81 -5.50
N ASN A 337 -10.38 -3.85 -4.93
CA ASN A 337 -9.45 -5.00 -5.00
C ASN A 337 -9.79 -6.07 -3.95
N SER A 338 -10.49 -5.72 -2.86
CA SER A 338 -10.80 -6.67 -1.79
C SER A 338 -11.90 -7.65 -2.19
N TYR A 339 -11.76 -8.93 -1.83
CA TYR A 339 -12.82 -9.92 -2.02
C TYR A 339 -14.08 -9.64 -1.19
N ALA A 340 -13.95 -8.82 -0.15
CA ALA A 340 -15.07 -8.39 0.70
C ALA A 340 -15.80 -7.17 0.16
N TYR A 341 -15.30 -6.52 -0.89
CA TYR A 341 -15.89 -5.31 -1.46
C TYR A 341 -17.33 -5.53 -1.92
N ASP A 342 -18.25 -4.67 -1.45
CA ASP A 342 -19.64 -4.63 -1.93
C ASP A 342 -19.80 -3.50 -2.97
N PRO A 343 -20.04 -3.82 -4.25
CA PRO A 343 -20.28 -2.82 -5.29
C PRO A 343 -21.67 -2.16 -5.20
N HIS A 344 -22.55 -2.67 -4.33
CA HIS A 344 -23.94 -2.23 -4.21
C HIS A 344 -24.19 -1.34 -2.98
N VAL A 345 -23.14 -0.93 -2.25
CA VAL A 345 -23.31 0.00 -1.13
C VAL A 345 -23.98 1.30 -1.59
N LYS A 346 -24.71 1.92 -0.69
CA LYS A 346 -25.34 3.22 -0.95
C LYS A 346 -24.29 4.25 -1.36
N GLN A 347 -24.57 4.94 -2.44
CA GLN A 347 -23.74 6.00 -2.98
C GLN A 347 -24.27 7.37 -2.57
N TYR A 348 -23.36 8.34 -2.44
CA TYR A 348 -23.65 9.72 -2.06
C TYR A 348 -23.13 10.67 -3.15
N PRO A 349 -23.75 10.69 -4.36
CA PRO A 349 -23.39 11.64 -5.39
C PRO A 349 -23.59 13.06 -4.88
N PHE A 350 -22.77 13.99 -5.35
CA PHE A 350 -22.81 15.39 -4.91
C PHE A 350 -24.19 15.99 -5.15
N ASP A 351 -24.87 16.38 -4.05
CA ASP A 351 -26.25 16.90 -4.08
C ASP A 351 -26.49 17.84 -2.89
N LEU A 352 -26.30 19.13 -3.10
CA LEU A 352 -26.51 20.14 -2.07
C LEU A 352 -28.00 20.31 -1.71
N ALA A 353 -28.91 20.06 -2.64
CA ALA A 353 -30.35 20.16 -2.36
C ALA A 353 -30.79 19.07 -1.38
N LYS A 354 -30.33 17.86 -1.60
CA LYS A 354 -30.58 16.73 -0.71
C LYS A 354 -29.91 16.90 0.65
N ALA A 355 -28.68 17.41 0.67
CA ALA A 355 -27.98 17.72 1.91
C ALA A 355 -28.74 18.77 2.75
N ASN A 356 -29.22 19.86 2.13
CA ASN A 356 -30.04 20.85 2.77
C ASN A 356 -31.36 20.26 3.32
N ALA A 357 -32.07 19.45 2.52
CA ALA A 357 -33.31 18.82 2.95
C ALA A 357 -33.14 17.90 4.18
N LEU A 358 -32.02 17.16 4.24
CA LEU A 358 -31.68 16.30 5.40
C LEU A 358 -31.43 17.14 6.66
N LEU A 359 -30.69 18.25 6.55
CA LEU A 359 -30.42 19.13 7.68
C LEU A 359 -31.70 19.84 8.16
N ASP A 360 -32.54 20.30 7.22
CA ASP A 360 -33.84 20.91 7.54
C ASP A 360 -34.77 19.94 8.24
N GLY A 361 -34.85 18.69 7.74
CA GLY A 361 -35.64 17.60 8.33
C GLY A 361 -35.14 17.20 9.72
N ALA A 362 -33.84 17.29 9.97
CA ALA A 362 -33.24 17.06 11.28
C ALA A 362 -33.37 18.24 12.25
N GLY A 363 -33.99 19.37 11.81
CA GLY A 363 -34.24 20.55 12.66
C GLY A 363 -33.07 21.53 12.72
N TRP A 364 -32.04 21.35 11.92
CA TRP A 364 -30.94 22.31 11.79
C TRP A 364 -31.34 23.44 10.86
N LYS A 365 -31.71 24.62 11.43
CA LYS A 365 -32.23 25.77 10.67
C LYS A 365 -31.10 26.69 10.26
N LEU A 366 -31.16 27.19 9.02
CA LEU A 366 -30.21 28.15 8.49
C LEU A 366 -30.42 29.52 9.19
N GLY A 367 -29.38 30.02 9.80
CA GLY A 367 -29.36 31.35 10.42
C GLY A 367 -29.18 32.50 9.42
N SER A 368 -29.43 33.73 9.85
CA SER A 368 -29.21 34.93 9.03
C SER A 368 -27.74 35.17 8.66
N ASP A 369 -26.83 34.54 9.40
CA ASP A 369 -25.39 34.54 9.18
C ASP A 369 -24.91 33.45 8.26
N GLY A 370 -25.83 32.65 7.68
CA GLY A 370 -25.52 31.58 6.78
C GLY A 370 -25.05 30.27 7.46
N VAL A 371 -25.09 30.19 8.81
CA VAL A 371 -24.72 28.98 9.55
C VAL A 371 -25.96 28.34 10.16
N ARG A 372 -26.06 27.04 10.07
CA ARG A 372 -27.17 26.27 10.66
C ARG A 372 -27.04 26.18 12.17
N ALA A 373 -28.18 26.19 12.84
CA ALA A 373 -28.26 26.01 14.29
C ALA A 373 -29.48 25.17 14.69
N LYS A 374 -29.36 24.44 15.80
CA LYS A 374 -30.40 23.65 16.42
C LYS A 374 -30.34 23.84 17.94
N ASN A 375 -31.44 24.19 18.59
CA ASN A 375 -31.51 24.43 20.03
C ASN A 375 -30.41 25.37 20.56
N GLY A 376 -30.08 26.42 19.81
CA GLY A 376 -29.02 27.38 20.18
C GLY A 376 -27.60 26.94 19.87
N THR A 377 -27.38 25.71 19.47
CA THR A 377 -26.04 25.16 19.09
C THR A 377 -25.83 25.39 17.59
N ARG A 378 -24.72 26.01 17.22
CA ARG A 378 -24.31 26.18 15.81
C ARG A 378 -23.71 24.92 15.25
N LEU A 379 -23.94 24.65 13.97
CA LEU A 379 -23.29 23.54 13.26
C LEU A 379 -21.91 24.00 12.76
N HIS A 380 -20.99 24.04 13.70
CA HIS A 380 -19.59 24.38 13.52
C HIS A 380 -18.74 23.27 14.09
N LEU A 381 -17.72 22.80 13.34
CA LEU A 381 -16.97 21.59 13.61
C LEU A 381 -15.46 21.85 13.71
N ASP A 382 -14.75 21.05 14.48
CA ASP A 382 -13.30 20.97 14.50
C ASP A 382 -12.83 19.89 13.51
N PHE A 383 -12.11 20.31 12.46
CA PHE A 383 -11.60 19.41 11.42
C PHE A 383 -10.10 19.14 11.60
N ALA A 384 -9.74 17.93 12.00
CA ALA A 384 -8.35 17.54 12.20
C ALA A 384 -7.70 17.04 10.90
N LEU A 385 -6.48 17.50 10.63
CA LEU A 385 -5.74 17.22 9.42
C LEU A 385 -4.26 16.92 9.71
N ILE A 386 -3.64 16.03 8.92
CA ILE A 386 -2.21 15.77 8.97
C ILE A 386 -1.46 16.89 8.24
N SER A 387 -0.36 17.37 8.81
CA SER A 387 0.53 18.33 8.17
C SER A 387 1.39 17.67 7.08
N GLY A 388 1.75 18.46 6.05
CA GLY A 388 2.74 18.06 5.06
C GLY A 388 2.20 17.39 3.79
N ASP A 389 0.87 17.20 3.65
CA ASP A 389 0.25 16.73 2.40
C ASP A 389 -0.60 17.84 1.76
N PRO A 390 -0.10 18.53 0.70
CA PRO A 390 -0.85 19.59 0.01
C PRO A 390 -2.16 19.11 -0.62
N ALA A 391 -2.25 17.83 -1.04
CA ALA A 391 -3.47 17.29 -1.60
C ALA A 391 -4.58 17.24 -0.54
N TRP A 392 -4.28 16.86 0.70
CA TRP A 392 -5.25 16.90 1.78
C TRP A 392 -5.71 18.31 2.10
N GLN A 393 -4.81 19.31 2.10
CA GLN A 393 -5.18 20.70 2.31
C GLN A 393 -6.18 21.16 1.24
N GLN A 394 -5.91 20.85 -0.02
CA GLN A 394 -6.80 21.21 -1.12
C GLN A 394 -8.15 20.48 -1.07
N ILE A 395 -8.16 19.18 -0.72
CA ILE A 395 -9.39 18.41 -0.53
C ILE A 395 -10.27 19.04 0.55
N VAL A 396 -9.68 19.42 1.67
CA VAL A 396 -10.41 20.03 2.80
C VAL A 396 -10.94 21.42 2.42
N GLU A 397 -10.20 22.24 1.67
CA GLU A 397 -10.68 23.56 1.22
C GLU A 397 -11.80 23.45 0.18
N LEU A 398 -11.74 22.51 -0.74
CA LEU A 398 -12.86 22.21 -1.64
C LEU A 398 -14.12 21.77 -0.87
N THR A 399 -13.93 20.93 0.16
CA THR A 399 -15.02 20.49 1.05
C THR A 399 -15.56 21.67 1.89
N ARG A 400 -14.70 22.56 2.39
CA ARG A 400 -15.12 23.79 3.10
C ARG A 400 -16.10 24.59 2.25
N SER A 401 -15.76 24.82 0.99
CA SER A 401 -16.57 25.58 0.06
C SER A 401 -17.96 24.97 -0.16
N THR A 402 -18.08 23.65 -0.23
CA THR A 402 -19.37 22.98 -0.42
C THR A 402 -20.17 22.83 0.87
N TRP A 403 -19.52 22.60 2.02
CA TRP A 403 -20.20 22.53 3.31
C TRP A 403 -20.75 23.91 3.76
N GLN A 404 -20.06 24.99 3.45
CA GLN A 404 -20.58 26.36 3.68
C GLN A 404 -21.89 26.61 2.93
N GLN A 405 -22.06 26.05 1.71
CA GLN A 405 -23.29 26.19 0.93
C GLN A 405 -24.49 25.47 1.54
N ILE A 406 -24.25 24.53 2.44
CA ILE A 406 -25.32 23.86 3.23
C ILE A 406 -25.39 24.38 4.66
N GLY A 407 -24.70 25.50 4.98
CA GLY A 407 -24.73 26.14 6.28
C GLY A 407 -23.91 25.44 7.36
N VAL A 408 -22.91 24.66 6.99
CA VAL A 408 -21.96 24.01 7.90
C VAL A 408 -20.60 24.70 7.80
N THR A 409 -20.03 25.07 8.94
CA THR A 409 -18.69 25.66 9.02
C THR A 409 -17.75 24.79 9.84
N PHE A 410 -16.45 24.92 9.62
CA PHE A 410 -15.46 24.25 10.45
C PHE A 410 -14.13 24.98 10.50
N ASP A 411 -13.39 24.78 11.59
CA ASP A 411 -12.00 25.19 11.74
C ASP A 411 -11.06 24.01 11.49
N THR A 412 -9.98 24.24 10.73
CA THR A 412 -8.99 23.23 10.45
C THR A 412 -7.85 23.29 11.44
N LYS A 413 -7.56 22.19 12.11
CA LYS A 413 -6.42 22.00 13.00
C LYS A 413 -5.45 20.99 12.41
N THR A 414 -4.22 21.42 12.18
CA THR A 414 -3.19 20.61 11.51
C THR A 414 -2.18 20.08 12.53
N TYR A 415 -1.85 18.80 12.43
CA TYR A 415 -0.97 18.11 13.38
C TYR A 415 0.14 17.34 12.66
N LEU A 416 1.28 17.17 13.31
CA LEU A 416 2.30 16.24 12.86
C LEU A 416 1.75 14.80 12.91
N SER A 417 2.12 13.97 11.94
CA SER A 417 1.67 12.56 11.87
C SER A 417 1.94 11.79 13.15
N SER A 418 3.09 12.03 13.80
CA SER A 418 3.47 11.39 15.07
C SER A 418 2.51 11.71 16.22
N LEU A 419 1.95 12.92 16.29
CA LEU A 419 0.93 13.28 17.29
C LEU A 419 -0.47 12.86 16.84
N TYR A 420 -0.74 12.96 15.56
CA TYR A 420 -2.04 12.64 14.98
C TYR A 420 -2.48 11.19 15.29
N PHE A 421 -1.58 10.23 15.11
CA PHE A 421 -1.81 8.81 15.35
C PHE A 421 -1.24 8.29 16.67
N ALA A 422 -0.71 9.14 17.54
CA ALA A 422 -0.16 8.72 18.82
C ALA A 422 -1.19 8.00 19.69
N GLN A 423 -0.72 7.21 20.63
CA GLN A 423 -1.58 6.58 21.63
C GLN A 423 -2.26 7.62 22.53
N ILE A 424 -3.35 7.23 23.19
CA ILE A 424 -4.10 8.12 24.10
C ILE A 424 -3.18 8.70 25.18
N GLN A 425 -2.30 7.87 25.75
CA GLN A 425 -1.36 8.24 26.81
C GLN A 425 -0.35 9.31 26.35
N GLU A 426 -0.07 9.35 25.05
CA GLU A 426 0.82 10.32 24.41
C GLU A 426 0.07 11.57 23.89
N GLY A 427 -1.24 11.62 24.14
CA GLY A 427 -2.10 12.73 23.74
C GLY A 427 -2.55 12.67 22.28
N GLY A 428 -2.50 11.52 21.64
CA GLY A 428 -2.88 11.31 20.23
C GLY A 428 -4.25 11.88 19.89
N ILE A 429 -4.34 12.56 18.77
CA ILE A 429 -5.55 13.32 18.37
C ILE A 429 -6.69 12.35 18.02
N ILE A 430 -6.43 11.42 17.11
CA ILE A 430 -7.42 10.44 16.62
C ILE A 430 -7.89 9.56 17.77
N ASN A 431 -6.94 8.92 18.45
CA ASN A 431 -7.23 7.95 19.49
C ASN A 431 -7.93 8.58 20.71
N SER A 432 -7.65 9.85 21.03
CA SER A 432 -8.32 10.58 22.11
C SER A 432 -9.68 11.18 21.71
N GLY A 433 -10.05 11.16 20.40
CA GLY A 433 -11.25 11.84 19.89
C GLY A 433 -11.24 13.34 20.01
N LYS A 434 -10.07 13.96 19.91
CA LYS A 434 -9.90 15.43 19.96
C LYS A 434 -10.15 16.05 18.58
N TYR A 435 -11.26 15.69 17.96
CA TYR A 435 -11.72 16.16 16.66
C TYR A 435 -13.23 15.92 16.55
N ASP A 436 -13.88 16.62 15.64
CA ASP A 436 -15.24 16.33 15.23
C ASP A 436 -15.24 15.56 13.89
N VAL A 437 -14.46 16.04 12.93
CA VAL A 437 -14.16 15.34 11.67
C VAL A 437 -12.65 15.26 11.50
N CYS A 438 -12.17 14.17 10.94
CA CYS A 438 -10.75 14.02 10.63
C CYS A 438 -10.52 13.42 9.24
N ALA A 439 -9.32 13.62 8.67
CA ALA A 439 -8.95 13.18 7.34
C ALA A 439 -7.63 12.43 7.32
N PHE A 440 -7.63 11.24 6.73
CA PHE A 440 -6.41 10.47 6.46
C PHE A 440 -6.66 9.39 5.38
N SER A 441 -5.66 8.59 5.08
CA SER A 441 -5.78 7.46 4.18
C SER A 441 -5.69 6.16 4.96
N TRP A 442 -6.55 5.21 4.64
CA TRP A 442 -6.49 3.86 5.16
C TRP A 442 -6.08 2.88 4.07
N GLY A 443 -5.36 1.82 4.43
CA GLY A 443 -5.00 0.73 3.53
C GLY A 443 -5.77 -0.53 3.85
N ASN A 444 -6.50 -1.07 2.89
CA ASN A 444 -7.10 -2.38 3.06
C ASN A 444 -6.04 -3.47 2.89
N THR A 445 -5.91 -4.31 3.89
CA THR A 445 -5.05 -5.49 3.82
C THR A 445 -5.77 -6.65 3.13
N PRO A 446 -5.07 -7.73 2.75
CA PRO A 446 -5.71 -8.97 2.32
C PRO A 446 -6.55 -9.64 3.41
N VAL A 447 -6.58 -9.06 4.62
CA VAL A 447 -7.39 -9.51 5.77
C VAL A 447 -8.55 -8.55 5.99
N PRO A 448 -9.72 -8.74 5.32
CA PRO A 448 -10.86 -7.84 5.53
C PRO A 448 -11.35 -7.79 6.98
N GLN A 449 -10.97 -8.75 7.81
CA GLN A 449 -11.26 -8.77 9.25
C GLN A 449 -10.65 -7.59 10.01
N ASP A 450 -9.70 -6.86 9.45
CA ASP A 450 -9.19 -5.60 10.01
C ASP A 450 -10.31 -4.58 10.21
N ALA A 451 -11.43 -4.70 9.47
CA ALA A 451 -12.63 -3.91 9.68
C ALA A 451 -13.24 -4.07 11.09
N ILE A 452 -13.02 -5.20 11.78
CA ILE A 452 -13.42 -5.39 13.19
C ILE A 452 -12.78 -4.30 14.03
N ASN A 453 -11.47 -4.17 13.94
CA ASN A 453 -10.68 -3.20 14.70
C ASN A 453 -11.08 -1.73 14.44
N LEU A 454 -11.63 -1.44 13.25
CA LEU A 454 -12.00 -0.09 12.83
C LEU A 454 -13.44 0.30 13.17
N TYR A 455 -14.37 -0.66 13.18
CA TYR A 455 -15.80 -0.35 13.22
C TYR A 455 -16.58 -1.01 14.35
N CYS A 456 -16.05 -2.06 15.01
CA CYS A 456 -16.76 -2.68 16.13
C CYS A 456 -16.69 -1.82 17.38
N SER A 457 -17.78 -1.83 18.15
CA SER A 457 -17.93 -0.99 19.34
C SER A 457 -17.01 -1.39 20.49
N ASP A 458 -16.60 -2.66 20.57
CA ASP A 458 -15.63 -3.17 21.54
C ASP A 458 -14.17 -2.82 21.21
N GLU A 459 -13.93 -2.23 20.02
CA GLU A 459 -12.62 -1.79 19.51
C GLU A 459 -12.42 -0.25 19.58
N ILE A 460 -13.26 0.44 20.36
CA ILE A 460 -13.03 1.87 20.63
C ILE A 460 -11.72 2.04 21.43
N PRO A 461 -10.83 3.00 21.05
CA PRO A 461 -9.60 3.23 21.77
C PRO A 461 -9.79 3.40 23.30
N PRO A 462 -8.93 2.81 24.16
CA PRO A 462 -7.61 2.29 23.84
C PRO A 462 -7.54 0.81 23.42
N LYS A 463 -8.68 0.11 23.27
CA LYS A 463 -8.68 -1.33 22.95
C LYS A 463 -8.32 -1.60 21.48
N GLY A 464 -8.90 -0.83 20.57
CA GLY A 464 -8.69 -0.95 19.13
C GLY A 464 -8.58 0.40 18.45
N GLN A 465 -9.01 0.47 17.19
CA GLN A 465 -8.86 1.63 16.31
C GLN A 465 -10.19 2.25 15.86
N ASN A 466 -11.32 1.88 16.47
CA ASN A 466 -12.61 2.55 16.22
C ASN A 466 -12.59 3.98 16.77
N SER A 467 -11.77 4.82 16.17
CA SER A 467 -11.63 6.23 16.53
C SER A 467 -12.90 7.05 16.26
N LEU A 468 -13.78 6.57 15.38
CA LEU A 468 -15.08 7.15 15.09
C LEU A 468 -16.03 7.12 16.31
N ARG A 469 -15.75 6.29 17.31
CA ARG A 469 -16.66 6.00 18.44
C ARG A 469 -18.03 5.56 17.95
N TYR A 470 -18.03 4.88 16.84
CA TYR A 470 -19.22 4.31 16.22
C TYR A 470 -19.67 3.08 16.98
N VAL A 471 -20.97 2.98 17.21
CA VAL A 471 -21.60 1.87 17.94
C VAL A 471 -22.81 1.40 17.15
N ASN A 472 -22.74 0.17 16.66
CA ASN A 472 -23.86 -0.49 16.01
C ASN A 472 -23.79 -2.01 16.22
N PRO A 473 -24.69 -2.61 17.05
CA PRO A 473 -24.65 -4.04 17.36
C PRO A 473 -24.80 -4.97 16.15
N GLU A 474 -25.45 -4.51 15.06
CA GLU A 474 -25.58 -5.33 13.84
C GLU A 474 -24.28 -5.36 13.05
N VAL A 475 -23.53 -4.25 13.03
CA VAL A 475 -22.18 -4.20 12.44
C VAL A 475 -21.24 -5.06 13.26
N ASP A 476 -21.28 -4.95 14.61
CA ASP A 476 -20.47 -5.78 15.50
C ASP A 476 -20.71 -7.26 15.24
N ALA A 477 -21.98 -7.68 15.24
CA ALA A 477 -22.36 -9.08 15.01
C ALA A 477 -21.90 -9.58 13.62
N ALA A 478 -22.09 -8.78 12.58
CA ALA A 478 -21.71 -9.14 11.22
C ALA A 478 -20.18 -9.26 11.08
N LEU A 479 -19.41 -8.28 11.55
CA LEU A 479 -17.96 -8.31 11.44
C LEU A 479 -17.34 -9.42 12.30
N HIS A 480 -17.78 -9.59 13.54
CA HIS A 480 -17.28 -10.69 14.38
C HIS A 480 -17.62 -12.09 13.83
N ALA A 481 -18.74 -12.24 13.09
CA ALA A 481 -19.05 -13.51 12.43
C ALA A 481 -17.99 -13.88 11.38
N THR A 482 -17.35 -12.91 10.73
CA THR A 482 -16.33 -13.17 9.69
C THR A 482 -15.04 -13.78 10.26
N SER A 483 -14.72 -13.52 11.51
CA SER A 483 -13.53 -14.09 12.17
C SER A 483 -13.70 -15.53 12.64
N LYS A 484 -14.93 -16.03 12.68
CA LYS A 484 -15.26 -17.37 13.20
C LYS A 484 -15.24 -18.47 12.14
N THR A 485 -14.95 -18.14 10.89
CA THR A 485 -14.93 -19.07 9.76
C THR A 485 -13.83 -18.70 8.77
N LEU A 486 -13.35 -19.70 8.03
CA LEU A 486 -12.44 -19.52 6.89
C LEU A 486 -13.17 -19.59 5.55
N ASP A 487 -14.46 -19.89 5.56
CA ASP A 487 -15.29 -19.99 4.37
C ASP A 487 -15.70 -18.60 3.88
N ARG A 488 -15.15 -18.19 2.74
CA ARG A 488 -15.47 -16.91 2.10
C ARG A 488 -16.94 -16.79 1.72
N ALA A 489 -17.61 -17.90 1.38
CA ALA A 489 -19.03 -17.88 1.06
C ALA A 489 -19.89 -17.46 2.26
N VAL A 490 -19.42 -17.75 3.49
CA VAL A 490 -20.03 -17.31 4.73
C VAL A 490 -19.59 -15.90 5.12
N GLN A 491 -18.31 -15.55 4.90
CA GLN A 491 -17.75 -14.25 5.26
C GLN A 491 -18.30 -13.09 4.42
N VAL A 492 -18.35 -13.25 3.08
CA VAL A 492 -18.70 -12.17 2.15
C VAL A 492 -20.07 -11.54 2.44
N PRO A 493 -21.16 -12.30 2.65
CA PRO A 493 -22.46 -11.71 3.01
C PRO A 493 -22.41 -10.90 4.32
N GLN A 494 -21.58 -11.27 5.28
CA GLN A 494 -21.42 -10.55 6.53
C GLN A 494 -20.65 -9.24 6.33
N PHE A 495 -19.59 -9.25 5.54
CA PHE A 495 -18.90 -8.02 5.16
C PHE A 495 -19.83 -7.08 4.40
N TRP A 496 -20.62 -7.57 3.47
CA TRP A 496 -21.58 -6.76 2.71
C TRP A 496 -22.64 -6.15 3.64
N LYS A 497 -23.19 -6.96 4.56
CA LYS A 497 -24.16 -6.44 5.55
C LYS A 497 -23.55 -5.28 6.36
N ALA A 498 -22.33 -5.45 6.87
CA ALA A 498 -21.67 -4.39 7.62
C ALA A 498 -21.43 -3.14 6.78
N GLN A 499 -20.94 -3.29 5.53
CA GLN A 499 -20.70 -2.16 4.63
C GLN A 499 -21.98 -1.39 4.29
N GLN A 500 -23.09 -2.08 4.05
CA GLN A 500 -24.37 -1.45 3.76
C GLN A 500 -24.85 -0.60 4.95
N ILE A 501 -24.77 -1.12 6.16
CA ILE A 501 -25.15 -0.39 7.38
C ILE A 501 -24.22 0.83 7.57
N ILE A 502 -22.91 0.63 7.46
CA ILE A 502 -21.91 1.72 7.57
C ILE A 502 -22.16 2.80 6.50
N ALA A 503 -22.44 2.40 5.27
CA ALA A 503 -22.77 3.35 4.20
C ALA A 503 -24.08 4.09 4.47
N ASP A 504 -25.10 3.43 5.03
CA ASP A 504 -26.37 4.09 5.40
C ASP A 504 -26.21 5.05 6.56
N GLU A 505 -25.43 4.72 7.58
CA GLU A 505 -25.26 5.53 8.78
C GLU A 505 -24.14 6.56 8.70
N CYS A 506 -23.24 6.45 7.71
CA CYS A 506 -22.17 7.40 7.41
C CYS A 506 -21.28 7.78 8.60
N PRO A 507 -20.72 6.86 9.39
CA PRO A 507 -19.71 7.25 10.37
C PRO A 507 -18.38 7.64 9.71
N THR A 508 -18.13 7.16 8.49
CA THR A 508 -17.00 7.49 7.63
C THR A 508 -17.49 7.90 6.24
N PHE A 509 -16.78 8.79 5.57
CA PHE A 509 -17.06 9.26 4.21
C PHE A 509 -15.93 8.82 3.28
N PRO A 510 -16.03 7.67 2.62
CA PRO A 510 -15.09 7.28 1.57
C PRO A 510 -15.11 8.31 0.44
N ILE A 511 -13.92 8.75 -0.01
CA ILE A 511 -13.80 9.79 -1.03
C ILE A 511 -13.20 9.22 -2.30
N VAL A 512 -11.97 8.72 -2.22
CA VAL A 512 -11.18 8.30 -3.37
C VAL A 512 -10.39 7.04 -3.03
N GLN A 513 -10.46 6.03 -3.88
CA GLN A 513 -9.44 4.99 -3.93
C GLN A 513 -8.23 5.55 -4.67
N ASN A 514 -7.05 5.51 -4.05
CA ASN A 514 -5.83 6.00 -4.64
C ASN A 514 -5.44 5.17 -5.88
N VAL A 515 -4.66 5.79 -6.75
CA VAL A 515 -3.99 5.13 -7.86
C VAL A 515 -2.50 5.38 -7.71
N ASP A 516 -1.74 4.31 -7.61
CA ASP A 516 -0.29 4.36 -7.56
C ASP A 516 0.25 4.66 -8.96
N LEU A 517 1.16 5.61 -9.03
CA LEU A 517 1.80 6.05 -10.27
C LEU A 517 3.27 5.61 -10.27
N MET A 518 3.65 4.87 -11.30
CA MET A 518 5.02 4.41 -11.48
C MET A 518 5.51 4.79 -12.88
N PRO A 519 6.26 5.89 -13.02
CA PRO A 519 6.99 6.18 -14.26
C PRO A 519 8.03 5.09 -14.53
N ILE A 520 7.98 4.50 -15.71
CA ILE A 520 8.91 3.43 -16.10
C ILE A 520 9.48 3.68 -17.50
N ASN A 521 10.70 3.21 -17.71
CA ASN A 521 11.31 3.12 -19.04
C ASN A 521 10.42 2.27 -19.97
N VAL A 522 10.17 2.73 -21.19
CA VAL A 522 9.31 2.00 -22.16
C VAL A 522 9.88 0.64 -22.55
N ASP A 523 11.20 0.44 -22.42
CA ASP A 523 11.88 -0.83 -22.68
C ASP A 523 11.68 -1.87 -21.57
N LEU A 524 11.19 -1.46 -20.38
CA LEU A 524 10.91 -2.37 -19.27
C LEU A 524 9.71 -3.26 -19.62
N LYS A 525 9.97 -4.58 -19.74
CA LYS A 525 9.02 -5.60 -20.16
C LYS A 525 8.61 -6.48 -18.98
N ASN A 526 7.35 -6.94 -19.01
CA ASN A 526 6.79 -7.85 -18.02
C ASN A 526 6.85 -7.36 -16.57
N PHE A 527 6.95 -6.04 -16.37
CA PHE A 527 6.84 -5.45 -15.04
C PHE A 527 5.38 -5.51 -14.58
N ARG A 528 5.14 -6.25 -13.48
CA ARG A 528 3.82 -6.52 -12.90
C ARG A 528 3.85 -6.17 -11.41
N PRO A 529 3.63 -4.91 -11.04
CA PRO A 529 3.53 -4.55 -9.64
C PRO A 529 2.24 -5.14 -9.03
N SER A 530 2.30 -5.54 -7.77
CA SER A 530 1.12 -5.97 -7.01
C SER A 530 0.63 -4.82 -6.13
N PRO A 531 -0.67 -4.47 -6.15
CA PRO A 531 -1.23 -3.45 -5.28
C PRO A 531 -1.18 -3.85 -3.80
N VAL A 532 -1.12 -5.16 -3.54
CA VAL A 532 -1.15 -5.75 -2.20
C VAL A 532 0.22 -5.81 -1.57
N SER A 533 1.19 -6.32 -2.31
CA SER A 533 2.51 -6.64 -1.78
C SER A 533 3.60 -5.67 -2.22
N GLY A 534 3.39 -4.93 -3.32
CA GLY A 534 4.34 -3.93 -3.80
C GLY A 534 4.93 -4.24 -5.18
N PRO A 535 5.97 -3.51 -5.61
CA PRO A 535 6.37 -3.48 -7.02
C PRO A 535 7.14 -4.71 -7.50
N PHE A 536 7.76 -5.51 -6.61
CA PHE A 536 8.81 -6.46 -7.02
C PHE A 536 8.49 -7.95 -6.81
N ASP A 537 7.22 -8.31 -6.61
CA ASP A 537 6.85 -9.70 -6.39
C ASP A 537 7.04 -10.60 -7.63
N PHE A 538 6.95 -10.05 -8.83
CA PHE A 538 6.97 -10.81 -10.09
C PHE A 538 8.16 -10.47 -10.99
N MET A 539 9.36 -10.39 -10.38
CA MET A 539 10.58 -9.94 -11.09
C MET A 539 11.28 -11.04 -11.92
N MET A 540 10.82 -12.29 -11.85
CA MET A 540 11.45 -13.40 -12.58
C MET A 540 11.47 -13.20 -14.09
N ASP A 541 10.35 -12.72 -14.65
CA ASP A 541 10.16 -12.50 -16.08
C ASP A 541 10.38 -11.05 -16.53
N THR A 542 10.63 -10.16 -15.58
CA THR A 542 10.90 -8.76 -15.87
C THR A 542 12.27 -8.63 -16.52
N ASP A 543 12.34 -7.85 -17.60
CA ASP A 543 13.58 -7.54 -18.33
C ASP A 543 13.51 -6.12 -18.90
N ILE A 544 14.66 -5.59 -19.22
CA ILE A 544 14.78 -4.25 -19.79
C ILE A 544 15.80 -4.22 -20.93
#